data_a40dce1be604e63fee5af0105b5d13e9
#
_entry.id   a40dce1be604e63fee5af0105b5d13e9
#
_cell.length_a   1.000
_cell.length_b   1.000
_cell.length_c   1.000
_cell.angle_alpha   90.00
_cell.angle_beta   90.00
_cell.angle_gamma   90.00
#
_symmetry.space_group_name_H-M   'P 1'
#
loop_
_entity.id
_entity.type
_entity.pdbx_description
1 polymer ?
#
loop_
_entity_poly.entity_id
_entity_poly.type
_entity_poly.pdbx_seq_one_letter_code
_entity_poly.pdbx_strand_id
1 'polypeptide(L)'
;MKKFSILCIVLFANSYFAFAQTESMAAKVAATAMATLWKEQVGADTAKPTKWTYDQGVVLLGIERLWIQTANPVYFSYMQKSMDYFVSENGDIKFYKAQDYNIDNILCGRILLTLYNVTGQLKYYKAASLLRGQLKGQPRTKEGGFWHKKVYPYQMWLDGLYMGQPFYTAYAKQFNEPEAFDDIANQFIWMEAHARDAKTGLLYHGWDESKEQKWANPLTGCSPHFWGRAMGWYEMALVDVLENFPATHPKRADLIAILKRLVDAIKKVQDPATGLWYDILNLPNEKANYLEASASAMFVCATAKAVRLGFLPASYLAVSKKGYDGILKRFIKTDEKGYTNLEGTVSVSGLGGKPYRDGSFAYYMSEKVIVNDPKGVGAFIQAANEMEWHAAAKTGKGQLFLLDDYYNAEKKKDIKGIEYAYHYKWPEMYNNGFSFLGNVITSNGLRTGTLSEAPTANNLKNAAIYMIVDADNVADNPTPNYMNE
;
A
#
# COMPACT_ATOMS: atom_id res chain seq x y z
N MET A 1 25.10 62.85 16.76
CA MET A 1 24.11 61.78 16.72
C MET A 1 24.83 60.47 16.39
N LYS A 2 25.14 59.67 17.41
CA LYS A 2 25.87 58.40 17.25
C LYS A 2 24.83 57.30 17.00
N LYS A 3 24.95 56.60 15.85
CA LYS A 3 24.17 55.41 15.55
C LYS A 3 24.72 54.24 16.35
N PHE A 4 23.94 53.69 17.26
CA PHE A 4 24.20 52.41 17.90
C PHE A 4 23.67 51.30 17.00
N SER A 5 24.59 50.49 16.43
CA SER A 5 24.25 49.25 15.79
C SER A 5 24.25 48.15 16.86
N ILE A 6 23.08 47.59 17.17
CA ILE A 6 22.95 46.39 18.03
C ILE A 6 23.18 45.16 17.15
N LEU A 7 24.33 44.51 17.34
CA LEU A 7 24.67 43.23 16.74
C LEU A 7 24.09 42.14 17.66
N CYS A 8 22.95 41.55 17.31
CA CYS A 8 22.47 40.35 17.99
C CYS A 8 23.26 39.14 17.52
N ILE A 9 24.26 38.75 18.33
CA ILE A 9 24.93 37.46 18.17
C ILE A 9 24.02 36.41 18.80
N VAL A 10 23.29 35.65 17.97
CA VAL A 10 22.58 34.45 18.42
C VAL A 10 23.60 33.32 18.48
N LEU A 11 24.07 33.02 19.67
CA LEU A 11 24.84 31.82 19.97
C LEU A 11 23.87 30.60 19.87
N PHE A 12 23.88 29.94 18.72
CA PHE A 12 23.35 28.60 18.62
C PHE A 12 24.26 27.64 19.41
N ALA A 13 23.91 27.39 20.65
CA ALA A 13 24.41 26.23 21.37
C ALA A 13 23.84 24.99 20.65
N ASN A 14 24.61 24.37 19.76
CA ASN A 14 24.37 23.07 19.20
C ASN A 14 24.48 22.03 20.31
N SER A 15 23.41 21.88 21.12
CA SER A 15 23.18 20.69 21.90
C SER A 15 22.78 19.60 20.90
N TYR A 16 23.75 18.91 20.33
CA TYR A 16 23.50 17.61 19.71
C TYR A 16 23.05 16.65 20.81
N PHE A 17 21.77 16.67 21.14
CA PHE A 17 21.12 15.50 21.66
C PHE A 17 21.12 14.48 20.52
N ALA A 18 22.16 13.71 20.40
CA ALA A 18 22.11 12.43 19.72
C ALA A 18 21.15 11.54 20.55
N PHE A 19 19.86 11.72 20.33
CA PHE A 19 18.96 10.58 20.54
C PHE A 19 19.55 9.52 19.62
N ALA A 20 20.08 8.44 20.21
CA ALA A 20 20.30 7.20 19.50
C ALA A 20 18.94 6.80 18.94
N GLN A 21 18.63 7.25 17.74
CA GLN A 21 17.43 6.87 17.04
C GLN A 21 17.63 5.38 16.78
N THR A 22 16.91 4.55 17.51
CA THR A 22 16.91 3.10 17.27
C THR A 22 16.67 2.94 15.78
N GLU A 23 17.65 2.38 15.08
CA GLU A 23 17.60 2.25 13.63
C GLU A 23 16.33 1.51 13.23
N SER A 24 15.55 2.11 12.32
CA SER A 24 14.25 1.60 11.86
C SER A 24 14.36 0.14 11.44
N MET A 25 13.49 -0.72 11.98
CA MET A 25 13.44 -2.14 11.61
C MET A 25 13.02 -2.30 10.14
N ALA A 26 12.14 -1.41 9.66
CA ALA A 26 11.76 -1.34 8.25
C ALA A 26 13.00 -1.06 7.38
N ALA A 27 13.86 -0.12 7.77
CA ALA A 27 15.07 0.22 7.04
C ALA A 27 16.10 -0.93 7.05
N LYS A 28 16.27 -1.64 8.17
CA LYS A 28 17.18 -2.80 8.26
C LYS A 28 16.80 -3.92 7.31
N VAL A 29 15.51 -4.30 7.31
CA VAL A 29 15.02 -5.36 6.44
C VAL A 29 15.04 -4.93 4.98
N ALA A 30 14.72 -3.66 4.68
CA ALA A 30 14.82 -3.12 3.33
C ALA A 30 16.28 -3.12 2.82
N ALA A 31 17.24 -2.70 3.65
CA ALA A 31 18.66 -2.75 3.29
C ALA A 31 19.12 -4.19 3.00
N THR A 32 18.70 -5.16 3.81
CA THR A 32 18.96 -6.58 3.57
C THR A 32 18.34 -7.05 2.24
N ALA A 33 17.10 -6.68 1.96
CA ALA A 33 16.43 -7.04 0.70
C ALA A 33 17.15 -6.45 -0.51
N MET A 34 17.53 -5.17 -0.46
CA MET A 34 18.27 -4.48 -1.52
C MET A 34 19.68 -5.08 -1.73
N ALA A 35 20.29 -5.65 -0.70
CA ALA A 35 21.61 -6.26 -0.80
C ALA A 35 21.59 -7.72 -1.25
N THR A 36 20.52 -8.48 -0.93
CA THR A 36 20.50 -9.95 -1.04
C THR A 36 19.50 -10.50 -2.06
N LEU A 37 18.34 -9.86 -2.25
CA LEU A 37 17.34 -10.29 -3.22
C LEU A 37 17.67 -9.78 -4.62
N TRP A 38 17.89 -8.48 -4.74
CA TRP A 38 18.21 -7.82 -6.01
C TRP A 38 19.21 -6.69 -5.75
N LYS A 39 20.50 -7.01 -5.83
CA LYS A 39 21.58 -6.04 -5.61
C LYS A 39 21.46 -4.89 -6.62
N GLU A 40 21.60 -3.65 -6.13
CA GLU A 40 21.54 -2.40 -6.89
C GLU A 40 20.15 -2.07 -7.47
N GLN A 41 19.45 -3.03 -8.05
CA GLN A 41 18.08 -2.89 -8.60
C GLN A 41 17.51 -4.27 -8.94
N VAL A 42 16.21 -4.37 -9.06
CA VAL A 42 15.54 -5.54 -9.62
C VAL A 42 16.02 -5.74 -11.07
N GLY A 43 16.44 -6.93 -11.42
CA GLY A 43 16.91 -7.25 -12.78
C GLY A 43 18.41 -7.01 -13.05
N ALA A 44 19.19 -6.56 -12.06
CA ALA A 44 20.63 -6.34 -12.22
C ALA A 44 21.41 -7.64 -12.51
N ASP A 45 20.96 -8.79 -11.98
CA ASP A 45 21.58 -10.08 -12.26
C ASP A 45 21.17 -10.60 -13.66
N THR A 46 22.06 -10.44 -14.61
CA THR A 46 21.85 -10.90 -15.99
C THR A 46 21.93 -12.42 -16.16
N ALA A 47 22.54 -13.14 -15.22
CA ALA A 47 22.61 -14.60 -15.22
C ALA A 47 21.27 -15.25 -14.82
N LYS A 48 20.44 -14.51 -14.11
CA LYS A 48 19.09 -14.92 -13.70
C LYS A 48 18.08 -13.84 -14.08
N PRO A 49 17.58 -13.80 -15.32
CA PRO A 49 16.67 -12.76 -15.76
C PRO A 49 15.42 -12.72 -14.87
N THR A 50 15.20 -11.60 -14.23
CA THR A 50 14.01 -11.34 -13.42
C THR A 50 12.85 -11.05 -14.35
N LYS A 51 11.75 -11.77 -14.18
CA LYS A 51 10.51 -11.54 -14.94
C LYS A 51 9.67 -10.44 -14.28
N TRP A 52 8.79 -9.84 -15.06
CA TRP A 52 7.76 -8.96 -14.52
C TRP A 52 6.76 -9.77 -13.68
N THR A 53 6.79 -9.63 -12.36
CA THR A 53 5.90 -10.33 -11.42
C THR A 53 5.56 -9.43 -10.26
N TYR A 54 4.58 -9.84 -9.44
CA TYR A 54 4.18 -9.09 -8.25
C TYR A 54 5.21 -9.14 -7.10
N ASP A 55 6.08 -10.14 -7.05
CA ASP A 55 7.04 -10.32 -5.94
C ASP A 55 7.91 -9.07 -5.71
N GLN A 56 8.53 -8.56 -6.79
CA GLN A 56 9.31 -7.33 -6.70
C GLN A 56 8.42 -6.12 -6.38
N GLY A 57 7.19 -6.09 -6.89
CA GLY A 57 6.25 -5.01 -6.61
C GLY A 57 5.93 -4.89 -5.12
N VAL A 58 5.76 -6.01 -4.41
CA VAL A 58 5.49 -6.01 -2.96
C VAL A 58 6.66 -5.42 -2.18
N VAL A 59 7.90 -5.78 -2.53
CA VAL A 59 9.12 -5.23 -1.89
C VAL A 59 9.27 -3.74 -2.24
N LEU A 60 9.08 -3.36 -3.51
CA LEU A 60 9.18 -1.97 -3.93
C LEU A 60 8.13 -1.07 -3.28
N LEU A 61 6.91 -1.58 -3.01
CA LEU A 61 5.91 -0.85 -2.22
C LEU A 61 6.36 -0.62 -0.76
N GLY A 62 7.05 -1.59 -0.16
CA GLY A 62 7.69 -1.40 1.15
C GLY A 62 8.77 -0.32 1.12
N ILE A 63 9.62 -0.34 0.10
CA ILE A 63 10.68 0.65 -0.12
C ILE A 63 10.07 2.05 -0.41
N GLU A 64 8.98 2.13 -1.16
CA GLU A 64 8.22 3.36 -1.39
C GLU A 64 7.74 3.99 -0.06
N ARG A 65 7.21 3.19 0.85
CA ARG A 65 6.78 3.68 2.18
C ARG A 65 7.96 4.25 2.98
N LEU A 66 9.12 3.59 2.93
CA LEU A 66 10.34 4.12 3.54
C LEU A 66 10.79 5.42 2.90
N TRP A 67 10.75 5.51 1.57
CA TRP A 67 11.06 6.75 0.87
C TRP A 67 10.15 7.90 1.30
N ILE A 68 8.83 7.68 1.30
CA ILE A 68 7.84 8.68 1.72
C ILE A 68 8.09 9.13 3.17
N GLN A 69 8.48 8.22 4.06
CA GLN A 69 8.71 8.52 5.47
C GLN A 69 10.03 9.25 5.72
N THR A 70 11.08 8.94 4.96
CA THR A 70 12.45 9.39 5.22
C THR A 70 12.97 10.44 4.25
N ALA A 71 12.31 10.59 3.09
CA ALA A 71 12.79 11.36 1.93
C ALA A 71 14.19 10.92 1.44
N ASN A 72 14.68 9.73 1.84
CA ASN A 72 16.00 9.26 1.45
C ASN A 72 16.03 8.89 -0.04
N PRO A 73 16.84 9.59 -0.88
CA PRO A 73 16.86 9.41 -2.33
C PRO A 73 17.34 8.02 -2.76
N VAL A 74 18.03 7.28 -1.91
CA VAL A 74 18.48 5.91 -2.21
C VAL A 74 17.29 4.99 -2.52
N TYR A 75 16.20 5.11 -1.75
CA TYR A 75 15.00 4.30 -1.97
C TYR A 75 14.29 4.65 -3.27
N PHE A 76 14.16 5.93 -3.57
CA PHE A 76 13.58 6.38 -4.83
C PHE A 76 14.41 5.92 -6.03
N SER A 77 15.72 6.12 -5.99
CA SER A 77 16.64 5.68 -7.04
C SER A 77 16.58 4.18 -7.29
N TYR A 78 16.48 3.36 -6.21
CA TYR A 78 16.32 1.91 -6.32
C TYR A 78 15.01 1.52 -7.03
N MET A 79 13.88 2.15 -6.64
CA MET A 79 12.58 1.91 -7.29
C MET A 79 12.62 2.30 -8.78
N GLN A 80 13.16 3.48 -9.08
CA GLN A 80 13.24 4.00 -10.45
C GLN A 80 14.10 3.09 -11.34
N LYS A 81 15.32 2.76 -10.93
CA LYS A 81 16.20 1.86 -11.65
C LYS A 81 15.56 0.49 -11.88
N SER A 82 14.85 -0.03 -10.86
CA SER A 82 14.16 -1.31 -10.96
C SER A 82 13.03 -1.28 -12.00
N MET A 83 12.26 -0.21 -12.09
CA MET A 83 11.22 -0.07 -13.11
C MET A 83 11.80 0.22 -14.49
N ASP A 84 12.89 0.98 -14.58
CA ASP A 84 13.61 1.27 -15.84
C ASP A 84 14.20 0.00 -16.49
N TYR A 85 14.47 -1.03 -15.71
CA TYR A 85 14.85 -2.33 -16.27
C TYR A 85 13.73 -2.97 -17.09
N PHE A 86 12.47 -2.74 -16.69
CA PHE A 86 11.32 -3.35 -17.36
C PHE A 86 10.66 -2.43 -18.39
N VAL A 87 10.66 -1.11 -18.18
CA VAL A 87 9.85 -0.16 -18.94
C VAL A 87 10.69 0.55 -19.98
N SER A 88 10.32 0.38 -21.26
CA SER A 88 10.93 1.10 -22.38
C SER A 88 10.46 2.56 -22.43
N GLU A 89 11.16 3.41 -23.20
CA GLU A 89 10.74 4.81 -23.43
C GLU A 89 9.35 4.92 -24.09
N ASN A 90 8.90 3.88 -24.79
CA ASN A 90 7.56 3.80 -25.36
C ASN A 90 6.49 3.34 -24.38
N GLY A 91 6.89 2.90 -23.17
CA GLY A 91 5.98 2.36 -22.16
C GLY A 91 5.70 0.86 -22.28
N ASP A 92 6.42 0.14 -23.17
CA ASP A 92 6.34 -1.32 -23.23
C ASP A 92 6.96 -1.92 -21.99
N ILE A 93 6.38 -3.02 -21.50
CA ILE A 93 6.86 -3.70 -20.29
C ILE A 93 7.48 -5.05 -20.68
N LYS A 94 8.76 -5.22 -20.36
CA LYS A 94 9.52 -6.47 -20.60
C LYS A 94 8.85 -7.64 -19.88
N PHE A 95 8.74 -8.79 -20.55
CA PHE A 95 8.12 -10.03 -20.03
C PHE A 95 6.62 -9.93 -19.69
N TYR A 96 5.96 -8.84 -20.01
CA TYR A 96 4.53 -8.68 -19.81
C TYR A 96 3.76 -8.94 -21.10
N LYS A 97 2.62 -9.63 -20.96
CA LYS A 97 1.67 -9.87 -22.06
C LYS A 97 0.25 -9.61 -21.54
N ALA A 98 -0.37 -8.57 -22.03
CA ALA A 98 -1.73 -8.19 -21.61
C ALA A 98 -2.77 -9.31 -21.84
N GLN A 99 -2.59 -10.09 -22.92
CA GLN A 99 -3.51 -11.18 -23.33
C GLN A 99 -3.49 -12.40 -22.41
N ASP A 100 -2.49 -12.49 -21.51
CA ASP A 100 -2.46 -13.51 -20.47
C ASP A 100 -3.50 -13.25 -19.39
N TYR A 101 -4.00 -11.99 -19.33
CA TYR A 101 -4.96 -11.53 -18.33
C TYR A 101 -4.60 -12.06 -16.93
N ASN A 102 -3.32 -11.98 -16.58
CA ASN A 102 -2.81 -12.33 -15.27
C ASN A 102 -2.87 -11.09 -14.37
N ILE A 103 -3.78 -11.10 -13.41
CA ILE A 103 -3.99 -9.93 -12.54
C ILE A 103 -2.78 -9.66 -11.62
N ASP A 104 -1.94 -10.67 -11.32
CA ASP A 104 -0.72 -10.49 -10.53
C ASP A 104 0.24 -9.49 -11.17
N ASN A 105 0.24 -9.40 -12.51
CA ASN A 105 1.10 -8.49 -13.26
C ASN A 105 0.72 -7.01 -13.11
N ILE A 106 -0.44 -6.70 -12.51
CA ILE A 106 -0.94 -5.34 -12.35
C ILE A 106 -0.29 -4.62 -11.16
N LEU A 107 0.13 -5.35 -10.12
CA LEU A 107 0.59 -4.78 -8.85
C LEU A 107 1.68 -3.71 -9.01
N CYS A 108 2.70 -3.97 -9.85
CA CYS A 108 3.80 -3.04 -10.09
C CYS A 108 3.34 -1.71 -10.72
N GLY A 109 2.13 -1.66 -11.27
CA GLY A 109 1.51 -0.43 -11.77
C GLY A 109 1.43 0.67 -10.73
N ARG A 110 1.33 0.33 -9.45
CA ARG A 110 1.34 1.31 -8.34
C ARG A 110 2.63 2.12 -8.32
N ILE A 111 3.78 1.44 -8.47
CA ILE A 111 5.10 2.10 -8.53
C ILE A 111 5.23 2.96 -9.78
N LEU A 112 4.66 2.52 -10.91
CA LEU A 112 4.67 3.33 -12.14
C LEU A 112 3.91 4.64 -11.97
N LEU A 113 2.78 4.65 -11.26
CA LEU A 113 2.03 5.87 -10.94
C LEU A 113 2.86 6.82 -10.07
N THR A 114 3.53 6.30 -9.04
CA THR A 114 4.42 7.09 -8.18
C THR A 114 5.58 7.69 -8.99
N LEU A 115 6.25 6.91 -9.84
CA LEU A 115 7.34 7.39 -10.68
C LEU A 115 6.86 8.46 -11.67
N TYR A 116 5.67 8.29 -12.27
CA TYR A 116 5.07 9.31 -13.10
C TYR A 116 4.80 10.61 -12.34
N ASN A 117 4.22 10.51 -11.14
CA ASN A 117 3.89 11.67 -10.30
C ASN A 117 5.12 12.46 -9.85
N VAL A 118 6.24 11.76 -9.62
CA VAL A 118 7.49 12.40 -9.17
C VAL A 118 8.31 12.97 -10.33
N THR A 119 8.37 12.23 -11.45
CA THR A 119 9.31 12.55 -12.54
C THR A 119 8.66 13.21 -13.76
N GLY A 120 7.35 13.10 -13.91
CA GLY A 120 6.63 13.54 -15.12
C GLY A 120 6.95 12.71 -16.37
N GLN A 121 7.77 11.62 -16.28
CA GLN A 121 8.19 10.86 -17.45
C GLN A 121 7.04 10.05 -18.05
N LEU A 122 6.72 10.31 -19.31
CA LEU A 122 5.58 9.72 -20.01
C LEU A 122 5.65 8.20 -20.17
N LYS A 123 6.84 7.60 -20.14
CA LYS A 123 7.00 6.15 -20.22
C LYS A 123 6.25 5.43 -19.08
N TYR A 124 6.28 5.97 -17.86
CA TYR A 124 5.58 5.40 -16.73
C TYR A 124 4.06 5.51 -16.85
N TYR A 125 3.56 6.63 -17.34
CA TYR A 125 2.14 6.79 -17.65
C TYR A 125 1.68 5.80 -18.72
N LYS A 126 2.43 5.66 -19.83
CA LYS A 126 2.11 4.72 -20.91
C LYS A 126 2.08 3.28 -20.41
N ALA A 127 3.09 2.88 -19.60
CA ALA A 127 3.14 1.56 -19.00
C ALA A 127 1.98 1.32 -18.01
N ALA A 128 1.64 2.29 -17.16
CA ALA A 128 0.48 2.20 -16.28
C ALA A 128 -0.82 2.10 -17.08
N SER A 129 -0.96 2.87 -18.18
CA SER A 129 -2.12 2.82 -19.08
C SER A 129 -2.25 1.46 -19.78
N LEU A 130 -1.13 0.81 -20.13
CA LEU A 130 -1.12 -0.55 -20.67
C LEU A 130 -1.71 -1.54 -19.65
N LEU A 131 -1.29 -1.46 -18.38
CA LEU A 131 -1.83 -2.28 -17.29
C LEU A 131 -3.32 -1.99 -17.04
N ARG A 132 -3.72 -0.71 -17.08
CA ARG A 132 -5.14 -0.33 -16.98
C ARG A 132 -5.96 -0.89 -18.15
N GLY A 133 -5.38 -0.95 -19.34
CA GLY A 133 -5.97 -1.58 -20.52
C GLY A 133 -6.26 -3.06 -20.31
N GLN A 134 -5.37 -3.82 -19.64
CA GLN A 134 -5.64 -5.21 -19.26
C GLN A 134 -6.89 -5.31 -18.39
N LEU A 135 -7.03 -4.47 -17.35
CA LEU A 135 -8.19 -4.53 -16.44
C LEU A 135 -9.51 -4.23 -17.17
N LYS A 136 -9.50 -3.39 -18.21
CA LYS A 136 -10.70 -3.14 -19.05
C LYS A 136 -11.16 -4.41 -19.77
N GLY A 137 -10.23 -5.24 -20.22
CA GLY A 137 -10.49 -6.49 -20.93
C GLY A 137 -10.44 -7.75 -20.05
N GLN A 138 -10.19 -7.62 -18.73
CA GLN A 138 -10.06 -8.76 -17.84
C GLN A 138 -11.32 -9.65 -17.91
N PRO A 139 -11.18 -10.97 -18.16
CA PRO A 139 -12.31 -11.89 -18.11
C PRO A 139 -13.04 -11.81 -16.76
N ARG A 140 -14.36 -12.02 -16.79
CA ARG A 140 -15.22 -11.82 -15.63
C ARG A 140 -16.15 -13.02 -15.39
N THR A 141 -16.55 -13.18 -14.15
CA THR A 141 -17.68 -14.02 -13.76
C THR A 141 -19.00 -13.41 -14.27
N LYS A 142 -20.11 -14.11 -14.18
CA LYS A 142 -21.44 -13.61 -14.60
C LYS A 142 -21.85 -12.34 -13.87
N GLU A 143 -21.48 -12.21 -12.60
CA GLU A 143 -21.76 -11.03 -11.80
C GLU A 143 -20.81 -9.86 -12.11
N GLY A 144 -19.67 -10.11 -12.75
CA GLY A 144 -18.68 -9.10 -13.09
C GLY A 144 -17.34 -9.19 -12.34
N GLY A 145 -17.18 -10.17 -11.45
CA GLY A 145 -15.93 -10.41 -10.72
C GLY A 145 -14.77 -10.75 -11.67
N PHE A 146 -13.61 -10.19 -11.45
CA PHE A 146 -12.43 -10.47 -12.27
C PHE A 146 -11.95 -11.91 -12.06
N TRP A 147 -11.76 -12.66 -13.15
CA TRP A 147 -10.97 -13.88 -13.06
C TRP A 147 -9.57 -13.56 -12.60
N HIS A 148 -9.04 -14.37 -11.70
CA HIS A 148 -7.67 -14.17 -11.21
C HIS A 148 -6.64 -14.23 -12.35
N LYS A 149 -6.81 -15.19 -13.27
CA LYS A 149 -6.03 -15.31 -14.51
C LYS A 149 -6.86 -15.94 -15.61
N LYS A 150 -6.56 -15.65 -16.86
CA LYS A 150 -7.21 -16.33 -18.00
C LYS A 150 -7.05 -17.85 -17.93
N VAL A 151 -5.92 -18.34 -17.41
CA VAL A 151 -5.67 -19.79 -17.24
C VAL A 151 -6.43 -20.42 -16.07
N TYR A 152 -7.11 -19.60 -15.27
CA TYR A 152 -8.00 -20.00 -14.17
C TYR A 152 -9.40 -19.43 -14.42
N PRO A 153 -10.13 -19.94 -15.42
CA PRO A 153 -11.42 -19.39 -15.81
C PRO A 153 -12.43 -19.50 -14.67
N TYR A 154 -13.31 -18.52 -14.57
CA TYR A 154 -14.40 -18.42 -13.58
C TYR A 154 -13.96 -18.30 -12.12
N GLN A 155 -12.65 -18.09 -11.83
CA GLN A 155 -12.13 -18.10 -10.48
C GLN A 155 -11.80 -16.70 -9.99
N MET A 156 -12.33 -16.34 -8.83
CA MET A 156 -11.88 -15.20 -8.02
C MET A 156 -11.06 -15.73 -6.85
N TRP A 157 -9.89 -15.16 -6.62
CA TRP A 157 -9.05 -15.43 -5.45
C TRP A 157 -8.86 -14.16 -4.64
N LEU A 158 -8.74 -14.28 -3.32
CA LEU A 158 -8.49 -13.14 -2.43
C LEU A 158 -7.24 -12.36 -2.85
N ASP A 159 -6.21 -13.06 -3.29
CA ASP A 159 -4.94 -12.51 -3.81
C ASP A 159 -5.17 -11.50 -4.94
N GLY A 160 -6.07 -11.82 -5.87
CA GLY A 160 -6.36 -10.98 -7.03
C GLY A 160 -6.88 -9.60 -6.65
N LEU A 161 -7.53 -9.46 -5.51
CA LEU A 161 -8.02 -8.18 -5.03
C LEU A 161 -6.86 -7.24 -4.67
N TYR A 162 -5.78 -7.75 -4.05
CA TYR A 162 -4.58 -6.96 -3.77
C TYR A 162 -3.78 -6.65 -5.04
N MET A 163 -3.68 -7.62 -5.92
CA MET A 163 -2.90 -7.47 -7.15
C MET A 163 -3.47 -6.39 -8.08
N GLY A 164 -4.81 -6.29 -8.18
CA GLY A 164 -5.47 -5.39 -9.13
C GLY A 164 -6.08 -4.13 -8.53
N GLN A 165 -6.84 -4.24 -7.44
CA GLN A 165 -7.75 -3.18 -7.02
C GLN A 165 -7.06 -1.91 -6.49
N PRO A 166 -5.96 -1.96 -5.72
CA PRO A 166 -5.26 -0.74 -5.30
C PRO A 166 -4.69 0.07 -6.46
N PHE A 167 -4.13 -0.61 -7.49
CA PHE A 167 -3.69 0.07 -8.70
C PHE A 167 -4.88 0.68 -9.46
N TYR A 168 -5.96 -0.10 -9.65
CA TYR A 168 -7.16 0.35 -10.34
C TYR A 168 -7.75 1.60 -9.67
N THR A 169 -7.82 1.60 -8.34
CA THR A 169 -8.32 2.75 -7.56
C THR A 169 -7.43 3.98 -7.69
N ALA A 170 -6.11 3.80 -7.57
CA ALA A 170 -5.16 4.90 -7.68
C ALA A 170 -5.17 5.51 -9.11
N TYR A 171 -5.21 4.66 -10.14
CA TYR A 171 -5.31 5.10 -11.53
C TYR A 171 -6.63 5.84 -11.78
N ALA A 172 -7.76 5.28 -11.35
CA ALA A 172 -9.07 5.88 -11.53
C ALA A 172 -9.19 7.25 -10.84
N LYS A 173 -8.66 7.38 -9.63
CA LYS A 173 -8.59 8.66 -8.91
C LYS A 173 -7.72 9.68 -9.65
N GLN A 174 -6.52 9.27 -10.05
CA GLN A 174 -5.55 10.17 -10.66
C GLN A 174 -6.01 10.67 -12.02
N PHE A 175 -6.64 9.81 -12.82
CA PHE A 175 -7.05 10.11 -14.20
C PHE A 175 -8.56 10.27 -14.36
N ASN A 176 -9.26 10.58 -13.27
CA ASN A 176 -10.68 10.92 -13.22
C ASN A 176 -11.58 9.92 -13.98
N GLU A 177 -11.54 8.65 -13.56
CA GLU A 177 -12.44 7.59 -14.03
C GLU A 177 -13.50 7.27 -12.95
N PRO A 178 -14.46 8.16 -12.65
CA PRO A 178 -15.38 8.01 -11.51
C PRO A 178 -16.26 6.77 -11.59
N GLU A 179 -16.60 6.30 -12.80
CA GLU A 179 -17.38 5.07 -13.03
C GLU A 179 -16.65 3.80 -12.58
N ALA A 180 -15.32 3.85 -12.47
CA ALA A 180 -14.51 2.72 -12.04
C ALA A 180 -14.74 2.33 -10.57
N PHE A 181 -15.15 3.28 -9.73
CA PHE A 181 -15.29 3.02 -8.29
C PHE A 181 -16.44 2.07 -7.95
N ASP A 182 -17.50 2.06 -8.75
CA ASP A 182 -18.56 1.05 -8.62
C ASP A 182 -18.05 -0.36 -8.86
N ASP A 183 -17.27 -0.56 -9.93
CA ASP A 183 -16.66 -1.85 -10.27
C ASP A 183 -15.66 -2.29 -9.19
N ILE A 184 -14.79 -1.38 -8.74
CA ILE A 184 -13.81 -1.64 -7.69
C ILE A 184 -14.51 -2.11 -6.40
N ALA A 185 -15.55 -1.42 -5.95
CA ALA A 185 -16.29 -1.80 -4.76
C ALA A 185 -16.97 -3.17 -4.92
N ASN A 186 -17.57 -3.41 -6.08
CA ASN A 186 -18.26 -4.65 -6.36
C ASN A 186 -17.32 -5.86 -6.33
N GLN A 187 -16.04 -5.73 -6.74
CA GLN A 187 -15.08 -6.84 -6.64
C GLN A 187 -14.95 -7.35 -5.20
N PHE A 188 -14.92 -6.44 -4.21
CA PHE A 188 -14.89 -6.80 -2.79
C PHE A 188 -16.24 -7.36 -2.31
N ILE A 189 -17.34 -6.74 -2.71
CA ILE A 189 -18.69 -7.16 -2.31
C ILE A 189 -18.98 -8.58 -2.81
N TRP A 190 -18.67 -8.89 -4.07
CA TRP A 190 -18.85 -10.22 -4.63
C TRP A 190 -17.96 -11.26 -3.96
N MET A 191 -16.67 -10.94 -3.76
CA MET A 191 -15.76 -11.85 -3.07
C MET A 191 -16.20 -12.12 -1.63
N GLU A 192 -16.65 -11.10 -0.92
CA GLU A 192 -17.24 -11.22 0.42
C GLU A 192 -18.46 -12.13 0.43
N ALA A 193 -19.39 -11.93 -0.52
CA ALA A 193 -20.63 -12.68 -0.59
C ALA A 193 -20.40 -14.18 -0.83
N HIS A 194 -19.40 -14.52 -1.65
CA HIS A 194 -19.14 -15.91 -2.03
C HIS A 194 -18.15 -16.63 -1.11
N ALA A 195 -17.08 -15.94 -0.65
CA ALA A 195 -15.99 -16.60 0.06
C ALA A 195 -16.08 -16.54 1.58
N ARG A 196 -16.97 -15.74 2.17
CA ARG A 196 -17.07 -15.66 3.64
C ARG A 196 -17.79 -16.88 4.22
N ASP A 197 -17.13 -17.53 5.15
CA ASP A 197 -17.74 -18.55 6.00
C ASP A 197 -18.58 -17.90 7.11
N ALA A 198 -19.87 -18.17 7.12
CA ALA A 198 -20.80 -17.57 8.08
C ALA A 198 -20.53 -17.99 9.55
N LYS A 199 -19.88 -19.15 9.76
CA LYS A 199 -19.61 -19.68 11.10
C LYS A 199 -18.39 -19.03 11.75
N THR A 200 -17.31 -18.87 11.01
CA THR A 200 -16.04 -18.35 11.52
C THR A 200 -15.85 -16.86 11.24
N GLY A 201 -16.47 -16.36 10.16
CA GLY A 201 -16.24 -15.04 9.61
C GLY A 201 -14.94 -14.92 8.80
N LEU A 202 -14.19 -16.02 8.62
CA LEU A 202 -13.01 -16.07 7.75
C LEU A 202 -13.43 -16.21 6.28
N LEU A 203 -12.52 -15.91 5.35
CA LEU A 203 -12.77 -16.08 3.93
C LEU A 203 -11.94 -17.23 3.36
N TYR A 204 -12.56 -18.05 2.52
CA TYR A 204 -11.86 -19.07 1.75
C TYR A 204 -10.88 -18.44 0.75
N HIS A 205 -9.78 -19.12 0.47
CA HIS A 205 -8.71 -18.62 -0.42
C HIS A 205 -9.22 -18.24 -1.82
N GLY A 206 -10.09 -19.06 -2.39
CA GLY A 206 -10.64 -18.83 -3.72
C GLY A 206 -12.06 -19.34 -3.87
N TRP A 207 -12.74 -18.80 -4.87
CA TRP A 207 -14.08 -19.18 -5.29
C TRP A 207 -14.11 -19.43 -6.80
N ASP A 208 -14.70 -20.57 -7.19
CA ASP A 208 -14.95 -20.96 -8.58
C ASP A 208 -16.45 -20.89 -8.88
N GLU A 209 -16.85 -19.92 -9.70
CA GLU A 209 -18.25 -19.76 -10.13
C GLU A 209 -18.77 -21.01 -10.83
N SER A 210 -17.94 -21.69 -11.62
CA SER A 210 -18.34 -22.90 -12.36
C SER A 210 -18.52 -24.10 -11.46
N LYS A 211 -17.83 -24.14 -10.30
CA LYS A 211 -17.77 -25.27 -9.36
C LYS A 211 -17.19 -26.57 -9.96
N GLU A 212 -16.51 -26.46 -11.10
CA GLU A 212 -15.95 -27.59 -11.83
C GLU A 212 -14.50 -27.92 -11.42
N GLN A 213 -13.84 -27.00 -10.71
CA GLN A 213 -12.49 -27.26 -10.24
C GLN A 213 -12.51 -28.33 -9.16
N LYS A 214 -11.55 -29.29 -9.24
CA LYS A 214 -11.44 -30.38 -8.25
C LYS A 214 -11.21 -29.90 -6.81
N TRP A 215 -10.66 -28.69 -6.64
CA TRP A 215 -10.51 -28.08 -5.33
C TRP A 215 -11.78 -27.39 -4.83
N ALA A 216 -12.73 -27.09 -5.70
CA ALA A 216 -13.93 -26.34 -5.36
C ALA A 216 -14.99 -27.22 -4.68
N ASN A 217 -15.60 -26.71 -3.64
CA ASN A 217 -16.77 -27.33 -3.06
C ASN A 217 -17.92 -27.35 -4.09
N PRO A 218 -18.53 -28.49 -4.39
CA PRO A 218 -19.54 -28.60 -5.45
C PRO A 218 -20.83 -27.81 -5.19
N LEU A 219 -21.09 -27.43 -3.94
CA LEU A 219 -22.25 -26.62 -3.57
C LEU A 219 -21.96 -25.13 -3.57
N THR A 220 -20.83 -24.73 -2.96
CA THR A 220 -20.49 -23.32 -2.76
C THR A 220 -19.52 -22.77 -3.79
N GLY A 221 -18.66 -23.61 -4.40
CA GLY A 221 -17.54 -23.17 -5.25
C GLY A 221 -16.29 -22.74 -4.48
N CYS A 222 -16.32 -22.71 -3.14
CA CYS A 222 -15.20 -22.29 -2.33
C CYS A 222 -14.10 -23.34 -2.23
N SER A 223 -12.87 -22.87 -2.04
CA SER A 223 -11.71 -23.71 -1.69
C SER A 223 -11.84 -24.28 -0.26
N PRO A 224 -11.09 -25.35 0.10
CA PRO A 224 -11.30 -26.03 1.38
C PRO A 224 -10.90 -25.25 2.63
N HIS A 225 -9.89 -24.36 2.54
CA HIS A 225 -9.23 -23.79 3.72
C HIS A 225 -9.13 -22.26 3.69
N PHE A 226 -8.95 -21.67 4.86
CA PHE A 226 -8.68 -20.24 5.10
C PHE A 226 -7.19 -20.00 5.17
N TRP A 227 -6.56 -19.78 4.00
CA TRP A 227 -5.13 -19.53 3.93
C TRP A 227 -4.80 -18.10 4.40
N GLY A 228 -3.89 -18.01 5.39
CA GLY A 228 -3.59 -16.75 6.07
C GLY A 228 -3.11 -15.66 5.12
N ARG A 229 -2.16 -15.95 4.22
CA ARG A 229 -1.64 -14.96 3.27
C ARG A 229 -2.70 -14.45 2.29
N ALA A 230 -3.60 -15.30 1.81
CA ALA A 230 -4.68 -14.83 0.94
C ALA A 230 -5.59 -13.83 1.65
N MET A 231 -5.95 -14.10 2.91
CA MET A 231 -6.71 -13.15 3.72
C MET A 231 -5.91 -11.88 4.03
N GLY A 232 -4.60 -12.00 4.25
CA GLY A 232 -3.71 -10.85 4.42
C GLY A 232 -3.68 -9.93 3.19
N TRP A 233 -3.60 -10.52 2.00
CA TRP A 233 -3.73 -9.77 0.75
C TRP A 233 -5.05 -9.01 0.66
N TYR A 234 -6.15 -9.69 0.98
CA TYR A 234 -7.48 -9.09 0.90
C TYR A 234 -7.65 -7.93 1.89
N GLU A 235 -7.12 -8.05 3.12
CA GLU A 235 -7.14 -6.98 4.12
C GLU A 235 -6.32 -5.77 3.67
N MET A 236 -5.08 -5.99 3.20
CA MET A 236 -4.24 -4.93 2.65
C MET A 236 -4.92 -4.24 1.46
N ALA A 237 -5.57 -5.01 0.57
CA ALA A 237 -6.30 -4.46 -0.56
C ALA A 237 -7.43 -3.51 -0.14
N LEU A 238 -8.24 -3.91 0.84
CA LEU A 238 -9.34 -3.08 1.37
C LEU A 238 -8.83 -1.74 1.90
N VAL A 239 -7.76 -1.76 2.69
CA VAL A 239 -7.22 -0.54 3.29
C VAL A 239 -6.57 0.35 2.24
N ASP A 240 -5.82 -0.21 1.30
CA ASP A 240 -5.15 0.55 0.24
C ASP A 240 -6.16 1.15 -0.76
N VAL A 241 -7.25 0.43 -1.03
CA VAL A 241 -8.37 0.95 -1.83
C VAL A 241 -9.07 2.08 -1.07
N LEU A 242 -9.47 1.87 0.18
CA LEU A 242 -10.18 2.86 0.98
C LEU A 242 -9.40 4.18 1.16
N GLU A 243 -8.08 4.15 1.20
CA GLU A 243 -7.23 5.34 1.25
C GLU A 243 -7.44 6.26 0.02
N ASN A 244 -7.73 5.69 -1.14
CA ASN A 244 -7.92 6.41 -2.40
C ASN A 244 -9.38 6.46 -2.89
N PHE A 245 -10.27 5.74 -2.25
CA PHE A 245 -11.68 5.64 -2.61
C PHE A 245 -12.43 6.93 -2.24
N PRO A 246 -13.31 7.48 -3.10
CA PRO A 246 -14.01 8.73 -2.79
C PRO A 246 -14.80 8.67 -1.48
N ALA A 247 -14.64 9.71 -0.65
CA ALA A 247 -15.28 9.76 0.67
C ALA A 247 -16.82 9.76 0.60
N THR A 248 -17.36 10.31 -0.49
CA THR A 248 -18.81 10.46 -0.72
C THR A 248 -19.44 9.31 -1.50
N HIS A 249 -18.64 8.31 -1.91
CA HIS A 249 -19.16 7.20 -2.69
C HIS A 249 -20.11 6.31 -1.87
N PRO A 250 -21.31 5.96 -2.37
CA PRO A 250 -22.32 5.25 -1.58
C PRO A 250 -21.84 3.89 -1.05
N LYS A 251 -21.02 3.15 -1.80
CA LYS A 251 -20.49 1.83 -1.39
C LYS A 251 -19.27 1.90 -0.44
N ARG A 252 -18.79 3.11 -0.09
CA ARG A 252 -17.66 3.23 0.84
C ARG A 252 -17.95 2.61 2.21
N ALA A 253 -19.17 2.81 2.72
CA ALA A 253 -19.58 2.24 3.99
C ALA A 253 -19.57 0.71 3.97
N ASP A 254 -19.95 0.09 2.85
CA ASP A 254 -19.92 -1.37 2.68
C ASP A 254 -18.48 -1.89 2.75
N LEU A 255 -17.53 -1.24 2.08
CA LEU A 255 -16.11 -1.62 2.14
C LEU A 255 -15.54 -1.52 3.56
N ILE A 256 -15.88 -0.47 4.30
CA ILE A 256 -15.47 -0.31 5.72
C ILE A 256 -16.11 -1.41 6.58
N ALA A 257 -17.36 -1.76 6.33
CA ALA A 257 -18.04 -2.85 7.04
C ALA A 257 -17.42 -4.22 6.74
N ILE A 258 -17.03 -4.47 5.48
CA ILE A 258 -16.28 -5.68 5.08
C ILE A 258 -14.94 -5.75 5.82
N LEU A 259 -14.18 -4.65 5.81
CA LEU A 259 -12.90 -4.56 6.51
C LEU A 259 -13.06 -4.86 8.01
N LYS A 260 -14.05 -4.26 8.65
CA LYS A 260 -14.30 -4.49 10.08
C LYS A 260 -14.62 -5.95 10.39
N ARG A 261 -15.53 -6.58 9.61
CA ARG A 261 -15.87 -8.00 9.80
C ARG A 261 -14.66 -8.92 9.62
N LEU A 262 -13.81 -8.60 8.63
CA LEU A 262 -12.58 -9.34 8.37
C LEU A 262 -11.61 -9.26 9.55
N VAL A 263 -11.32 -8.04 10.04
CA VAL A 263 -10.39 -7.84 11.17
C VAL A 263 -10.94 -8.47 12.46
N ASP A 264 -12.26 -8.41 12.69
CA ASP A 264 -12.89 -9.09 13.82
C ASP A 264 -12.70 -10.62 13.77
N ALA A 265 -12.74 -11.22 12.57
CA ALA A 265 -12.47 -12.65 12.39
C ALA A 265 -10.99 -13.00 12.57
N ILE A 266 -10.09 -12.19 11.98
CA ILE A 266 -8.63 -12.35 12.10
C ILE A 266 -8.17 -12.24 13.56
N LYS A 267 -8.73 -11.31 14.33
CA LYS A 267 -8.45 -11.13 15.75
C LYS A 267 -8.80 -12.39 16.58
N LYS A 268 -9.88 -13.10 16.22
CA LYS A 268 -10.30 -14.30 16.96
C LYS A 268 -9.34 -15.48 16.78
N VAL A 269 -8.60 -15.52 15.68
CA VAL A 269 -7.66 -16.60 15.34
C VAL A 269 -6.19 -16.20 15.54
N GLN A 270 -5.95 -15.03 16.16
CA GLN A 270 -4.60 -14.64 16.60
C GLN A 270 -4.15 -15.53 17.74
N ASP A 271 -3.00 -16.20 17.58
CA ASP A 271 -2.44 -17.06 18.62
C ASP A 271 -2.18 -16.25 19.91
N PRO A 272 -2.80 -16.64 21.05
CA PRO A 272 -2.71 -15.88 22.28
C PRO A 272 -1.32 -15.85 22.89
N ALA A 273 -0.50 -16.86 22.65
CA ALA A 273 0.85 -17.00 23.23
C ALA A 273 1.88 -16.14 22.45
N THR A 274 1.82 -16.13 21.14
CA THR A 274 2.82 -15.49 20.29
C THR A 274 2.35 -14.18 19.65
N GLY A 275 1.04 -13.98 19.53
CA GLY A 275 0.46 -12.86 18.79
C GLY A 275 0.47 -13.02 17.28
N LEU A 276 0.95 -14.15 16.77
CA LEU A 276 1.07 -14.46 15.36
C LEU A 276 -0.15 -15.22 14.83
N TRP A 277 -0.13 -15.53 13.53
CA TRP A 277 -1.19 -16.32 12.88
C TRP A 277 -0.60 -17.54 12.17
N TYR A 278 -1.38 -18.63 12.20
CA TYR A 278 -1.04 -19.86 11.49
C TYR A 278 -1.27 -19.75 9.99
N ASP A 279 -0.57 -20.55 9.20
CA ASP A 279 -0.74 -20.60 7.73
C ASP A 279 -2.18 -20.95 7.36
N ILE A 280 -2.77 -21.97 7.97
CA ILE A 280 -4.21 -22.25 7.91
C ILE A 280 -4.86 -21.77 9.21
N LEU A 281 -5.60 -20.67 9.10
CA LEU A 281 -6.00 -19.84 10.24
C LEU A 281 -6.82 -20.52 11.32
N ASN A 282 -7.74 -21.42 10.93
CA ASN A 282 -8.69 -22.07 11.83
C ASN A 282 -8.23 -23.45 12.35
N LEU A 283 -7.00 -23.84 12.05
CA LEU A 283 -6.45 -25.15 12.40
C LEU A 283 -5.19 -25.05 13.26
N PRO A 284 -5.19 -24.28 14.38
CA PRO A 284 -3.99 -24.06 15.20
C PRO A 284 -3.47 -25.31 15.88
N ASN A 285 -4.32 -26.35 16.06
CA ASN A 285 -3.98 -27.58 16.75
C ASN A 285 -3.51 -28.70 15.80
N GLU A 286 -3.54 -28.46 14.49
CA GLU A 286 -3.02 -29.42 13.51
C GLU A 286 -1.50 -29.45 13.57
N LYS A 287 -0.92 -30.62 13.84
CA LYS A 287 0.52 -30.79 14.14
C LYS A 287 1.45 -30.25 13.06
N ALA A 288 1.04 -30.32 11.80
CA ALA A 288 1.85 -29.87 10.68
C ALA A 288 1.69 -28.36 10.39
N ASN A 289 0.69 -27.69 10.95
CA ASN A 289 0.45 -26.28 10.75
C ASN A 289 1.50 -25.44 11.51
N TYR A 290 1.83 -24.29 10.97
CA TYR A 290 2.89 -23.43 11.52
C TYR A 290 2.46 -21.97 11.54
N LEU A 291 3.10 -21.18 12.41
CA LEU A 291 2.96 -19.72 12.43
C LEU A 291 3.68 -19.14 11.22
N GLU A 292 2.98 -18.29 10.45
CA GLU A 292 3.43 -17.83 9.14
C GLU A 292 3.73 -16.33 9.13
N ALA A 293 4.91 -15.96 8.62
CA ALA A 293 5.43 -14.61 8.73
C ALA A 293 4.71 -13.60 7.83
N SER A 294 4.41 -13.96 6.56
CA SER A 294 3.82 -13.02 5.61
C SER A 294 2.39 -12.65 5.98
N ALA A 295 1.55 -13.63 6.31
CA ALA A 295 0.19 -13.41 6.79
C ALA A 295 0.18 -12.52 8.05
N SER A 296 1.07 -12.85 9.02
CA SER A 296 1.21 -12.06 10.24
C SER A 296 1.61 -10.60 9.95
N ALA A 297 2.56 -10.37 9.04
CA ALA A 297 2.97 -9.03 8.64
C ALA A 297 1.86 -8.27 7.93
N MET A 298 1.09 -8.91 7.04
CA MET A 298 -0.03 -8.30 6.33
C MET A 298 -1.14 -7.87 7.27
N PHE A 299 -1.52 -8.72 8.22
CA PHE A 299 -2.54 -8.39 9.24
C PHE A 299 -2.09 -7.25 10.14
N VAL A 300 -0.83 -7.24 10.56
CA VAL A 300 -0.25 -6.13 11.31
C VAL A 300 -0.31 -4.83 10.51
N CYS A 301 0.16 -4.85 9.27
CA CYS A 301 0.20 -3.70 8.39
C CYS A 301 -1.19 -3.12 8.14
N ALA A 302 -2.12 -3.94 7.65
CA ALA A 302 -3.44 -3.49 7.24
C ALA A 302 -4.27 -2.99 8.42
N THR A 303 -4.28 -3.73 9.55
CA THR A 303 -4.99 -3.30 10.76
C THR A 303 -4.41 -1.99 11.32
N ALA A 304 -3.07 -1.85 11.42
CA ALA A 304 -2.45 -0.61 11.90
C ALA A 304 -2.76 0.57 10.97
N LYS A 305 -2.64 0.38 9.66
CA LYS A 305 -2.98 1.39 8.65
C LYS A 305 -4.46 1.78 8.70
N ALA A 306 -5.37 0.81 8.89
CA ALA A 306 -6.80 1.07 9.02
C ALA A 306 -7.12 1.94 10.25
N VAL A 307 -6.42 1.73 11.37
CA VAL A 307 -6.52 2.58 12.56
C VAL A 307 -5.99 3.98 12.29
N ARG A 308 -4.81 4.10 11.63
CA ARG A 308 -4.23 5.41 11.28
C ARG A 308 -5.16 6.24 10.38
N LEU A 309 -5.81 5.59 9.44
CA LEU A 309 -6.73 6.24 8.50
C LEU A 309 -8.16 6.44 9.06
N GLY A 310 -8.42 5.98 10.29
CA GLY A 310 -9.72 6.15 10.96
C GLY A 310 -10.81 5.20 10.47
N PHE A 311 -10.48 4.13 9.74
CA PHE A 311 -11.45 3.10 9.32
C PHE A 311 -11.79 2.14 10.44
N LEU A 312 -10.88 1.96 11.38
CA LEU A 312 -11.07 1.16 12.59
C LEU A 312 -10.78 1.98 13.84
N PRO A 313 -11.50 1.70 14.96
CA PRO A 313 -11.22 2.30 16.25
C PRO A 313 -9.78 2.04 16.74
N ALA A 314 -9.22 2.96 17.53
CA ALA A 314 -7.85 2.87 18.07
C ALA A 314 -7.60 1.58 18.87
N SER A 315 -8.62 0.97 19.47
CA SER A 315 -8.51 -0.29 20.21
C SER A 315 -8.01 -1.47 19.39
N TYR A 316 -8.17 -1.43 18.05
CA TYR A 316 -7.64 -2.48 17.16
C TYR A 316 -6.12 -2.44 17.05
N LEU A 317 -5.47 -1.33 17.35
CA LEU A 317 -4.00 -1.24 17.32
C LEU A 317 -3.31 -2.27 18.24
N ALA A 318 -3.98 -2.70 19.30
CA ALA A 318 -3.46 -3.73 20.19
C ALA A 318 -3.22 -5.07 19.48
N VAL A 319 -4.05 -5.42 18.48
CA VAL A 319 -3.88 -6.62 17.66
C VAL A 319 -2.58 -6.51 16.83
N SER A 320 -2.39 -5.38 16.15
CA SER A 320 -1.19 -5.12 15.37
C SER A 320 0.06 -5.09 16.23
N LYS A 321 0.01 -4.42 17.39
CA LYS A 321 1.16 -4.35 18.32
C LYS A 321 1.59 -5.74 18.78
N LYS A 322 0.64 -6.56 19.23
CA LYS A 322 0.92 -7.93 19.67
C LYS A 322 1.49 -8.79 18.54
N GLY A 323 0.92 -8.66 17.31
CA GLY A 323 1.43 -9.35 16.12
C GLY A 323 2.84 -8.92 15.75
N TYR A 324 3.12 -7.62 15.76
CA TYR A 324 4.43 -7.06 15.45
C TYR A 324 5.51 -7.52 16.43
N ASP A 325 5.22 -7.46 17.75
CA ASP A 325 6.13 -7.96 18.78
C ASP A 325 6.44 -9.46 18.57
N GLY A 326 5.42 -10.24 18.19
CA GLY A 326 5.58 -11.65 17.83
C GLY A 326 6.48 -11.87 16.61
N ILE A 327 6.32 -11.07 15.55
CA ILE A 327 7.17 -11.14 14.35
C ILE A 327 8.62 -10.82 14.71
N LEU A 328 8.86 -9.73 15.44
CA LEU A 328 10.21 -9.33 15.86
C LEU A 328 10.91 -10.43 16.68
N LYS A 329 10.19 -11.05 17.59
CA LYS A 329 10.74 -12.11 18.47
C LYS A 329 11.03 -13.40 17.71
N ARG A 330 10.13 -13.80 16.80
CA ARG A 330 10.17 -15.14 16.20
C ARG A 330 10.85 -15.18 14.85
N PHE A 331 10.58 -14.21 13.98
CA PHE A 331 10.93 -14.29 12.58
C PHE A 331 12.06 -13.34 12.14
N ILE A 332 12.38 -12.31 12.93
CA ILE A 332 13.50 -11.44 12.63
C ILE A 332 14.78 -11.99 13.22
N LYS A 333 15.77 -12.21 12.36
CA LYS A 333 17.10 -12.71 12.75
C LYS A 333 18.20 -11.91 12.07
N THR A 334 19.20 -11.49 12.84
CA THR A 334 20.40 -10.88 12.28
C THR A 334 21.48 -11.95 12.17
N ASP A 335 22.06 -12.10 10.97
CA ASP A 335 23.13 -13.06 10.72
C ASP A 335 24.52 -12.47 11.04
N GLU A 336 25.56 -13.29 10.90
CA GLU A 336 26.96 -12.92 11.19
C GLU A 336 27.49 -11.81 10.25
N LYS A 337 26.84 -11.60 9.09
CA LYS A 337 27.16 -10.53 8.14
C LYS A 337 26.45 -9.22 8.45
N GLY A 338 25.61 -9.21 9.48
CA GLY A 338 24.82 -8.05 9.88
C GLY A 338 23.51 -7.88 9.08
N TYR A 339 23.12 -8.82 8.21
CA TYR A 339 21.86 -8.78 7.51
C TYR A 339 20.69 -9.12 8.45
N THR A 340 19.65 -8.30 8.40
CA THR A 340 18.42 -8.52 9.17
C THR A 340 17.41 -9.28 8.31
N ASN A 341 17.35 -10.58 8.52
CA ASN A 341 16.58 -11.53 7.73
C ASN A 341 15.17 -11.73 8.31
N LEU A 342 14.19 -11.98 7.43
CA LEU A 342 12.85 -12.43 7.78
C LEU A 342 12.73 -13.93 7.49
N GLU A 343 12.56 -14.74 8.52
CA GLU A 343 12.29 -16.18 8.43
C GLU A 343 10.78 -16.47 8.41
N GLY A 344 10.39 -17.71 8.17
CA GLY A 344 9.04 -18.19 8.39
C GLY A 344 8.00 -17.82 7.34
N THR A 345 8.41 -17.46 6.12
CA THR A 345 7.51 -17.18 5.01
C THR A 345 7.35 -18.40 4.11
N VAL A 346 6.10 -18.85 3.87
CA VAL A 346 5.83 -19.86 2.86
C VAL A 346 6.10 -19.31 1.45
N SER A 347 6.79 -20.06 0.62
CA SER A 347 7.24 -19.58 -0.69
C SER A 347 6.08 -19.30 -1.64
N VAL A 348 5.12 -20.20 -1.73
CA VAL A 348 3.96 -20.07 -2.61
C VAL A 348 2.83 -20.97 -2.11
N SER A 349 1.59 -20.55 -2.30
CA SER A 349 0.42 -21.43 -2.31
C SER A 349 -0.57 -20.95 -3.36
N GLY A 350 -1.40 -21.86 -3.85
CA GLY A 350 -2.37 -21.53 -4.88
C GLY A 350 -3.33 -22.68 -5.11
N LEU A 351 -4.18 -22.55 -6.12
CA LEU A 351 -5.24 -23.51 -6.44
C LEU A 351 -5.13 -23.93 -7.92
N GLY A 352 -5.35 -25.20 -8.21
CA GLY A 352 -5.26 -25.71 -9.58
C GLY A 352 -3.86 -25.65 -10.18
N GLY A 353 -3.76 -25.56 -11.48
CA GLY A 353 -2.49 -25.45 -12.20
C GLY A 353 -1.79 -26.78 -12.47
N LYS A 354 -0.50 -26.74 -12.80
CA LYS A 354 0.34 -27.91 -13.06
C LYS A 354 1.70 -27.75 -12.37
N PRO A 355 2.09 -28.62 -11.38
CA PRO A 355 1.26 -29.71 -10.84
C PRO A 355 -0.04 -29.20 -10.22
N TYR A 356 -1.05 -30.06 -10.14
CA TYR A 356 -2.36 -29.67 -9.63
C TYR A 356 -2.31 -29.44 -8.11
N ARG A 357 -2.75 -28.27 -7.67
CA ARG A 357 -2.84 -27.84 -6.27
C ARG A 357 -4.28 -27.96 -5.84
N ASP A 358 -4.58 -28.94 -5.01
CA ASP A 358 -5.93 -29.33 -4.65
C ASP A 358 -6.54 -28.49 -3.50
N GLY A 359 -5.73 -27.58 -2.92
CA GLY A 359 -6.15 -26.75 -1.81
C GLY A 359 -6.36 -27.50 -0.51
N SER A 360 -5.96 -28.76 -0.41
CA SER A 360 -6.04 -29.54 0.83
C SER A 360 -5.06 -29.05 1.87
N PHE A 361 -5.31 -29.38 3.14
CA PHE A 361 -4.36 -29.09 4.23
C PHE A 361 -2.98 -29.71 3.94
N ALA A 362 -2.95 -30.94 3.46
CA ALA A 362 -1.69 -31.60 3.09
C ALA A 362 -0.93 -30.86 2.01
N TYR A 363 -1.63 -30.32 1.00
CA TYR A 363 -1.01 -29.47 -0.02
C TYR A 363 -0.37 -28.23 0.59
N TYR A 364 -1.09 -27.46 1.40
CA TYR A 364 -0.54 -26.25 2.02
C TYR A 364 0.69 -26.55 2.88
N MET A 365 0.67 -27.65 3.63
CA MET A 365 1.79 -28.06 4.48
C MET A 365 2.97 -28.64 3.67
N SER A 366 2.81 -28.95 2.40
CA SER A 366 3.89 -29.41 1.52
C SER A 366 4.75 -28.30 0.92
N GLU A 367 4.26 -27.05 0.97
CA GLU A 367 4.96 -25.89 0.42
C GLU A 367 6.14 -25.47 1.33
N LYS A 368 7.22 -25.03 0.70
CA LYS A 368 8.45 -24.69 1.41
C LYS A 368 8.32 -23.39 2.18
N VAL A 369 8.78 -23.39 3.42
CA VAL A 369 9.02 -22.17 4.21
C VAL A 369 10.46 -21.74 4.00
N ILE A 370 10.67 -20.49 3.61
CA ILE A 370 11.97 -19.95 3.23
C ILE A 370 12.28 -18.63 3.93
N VAL A 371 13.56 -18.26 3.91
CA VAL A 371 14.07 -16.99 4.44
C VAL A 371 14.01 -15.92 3.35
N ASN A 372 13.66 -14.71 3.70
CA ASN A 372 13.62 -13.53 2.81
C ASN A 372 12.77 -13.72 1.55
N ASP A 373 11.67 -14.46 1.64
CA ASP A 373 10.72 -14.46 0.53
C ASP A 373 10.18 -13.03 0.28
N PRO A 374 10.19 -12.53 -0.97
CA PRO A 374 9.78 -11.16 -1.28
C PRO A 374 8.41 -10.76 -0.76
N LYS A 375 7.45 -11.69 -0.73
CA LYS A 375 6.08 -11.45 -0.26
C LYS A 375 6.03 -11.14 1.23
N GLY A 376 6.80 -11.92 2.02
CA GLY A 376 6.96 -11.68 3.44
C GLY A 376 7.76 -10.40 3.74
N VAL A 377 8.89 -10.24 3.05
CA VAL A 377 9.78 -9.09 3.22
C VAL A 377 9.05 -7.78 2.92
N GLY A 378 8.38 -7.67 1.78
CA GLY A 378 7.67 -6.44 1.42
C GLY A 378 6.50 -6.13 2.35
N ALA A 379 5.73 -7.15 2.78
CA ALA A 379 4.68 -6.99 3.78
C ALA A 379 5.24 -6.56 5.14
N PHE A 380 6.37 -7.14 5.57
CA PHE A 380 7.01 -6.77 6.83
C PHE A 380 7.55 -5.34 6.83
N ILE A 381 8.20 -4.89 5.75
CA ILE A 381 8.69 -3.50 5.64
C ILE A 381 7.50 -2.53 5.79
N GLN A 382 6.37 -2.80 5.14
CA GLN A 382 5.16 -1.98 5.27
C GLN A 382 4.59 -2.03 6.70
N ALA A 383 4.54 -3.21 7.33
CA ALA A 383 4.07 -3.37 8.70
C ALA A 383 4.96 -2.61 9.71
N ALA A 384 6.28 -2.74 9.57
CA ALA A 384 7.23 -2.04 10.42
C ALA A 384 7.10 -0.52 10.29
N ASN A 385 6.96 -0.01 9.06
CA ASN A 385 6.69 1.41 8.82
C ASN A 385 5.43 1.91 9.54
N GLU A 386 4.30 1.19 9.44
CA GLU A 386 3.06 1.57 10.12
C GLU A 386 3.23 1.53 11.65
N MET A 387 3.91 0.52 12.18
CA MET A 387 4.13 0.40 13.63
C MET A 387 5.09 1.48 14.15
N GLU A 388 6.14 1.80 13.42
CA GLU A 388 7.06 2.90 13.72
C GLU A 388 6.34 4.26 13.66
N TRP A 389 5.45 4.45 12.67
CA TRP A 389 4.60 5.63 12.63
C TRP A 389 3.71 5.77 13.88
N HIS A 390 3.10 4.68 14.34
CA HIS A 390 2.29 4.67 15.57
C HIS A 390 3.12 4.88 16.84
N ALA A 391 4.35 4.40 16.87
CA ALA A 391 5.25 4.56 18.02
C ALA A 391 5.88 5.97 18.12
N ALA A 392 5.95 6.71 17.00
CA ALA A 392 6.52 8.04 16.98
C ALA A 392 5.71 9.02 17.84
N ALA A 393 6.41 9.96 18.49
CA ALA A 393 5.79 10.99 19.29
C ALA A 393 4.86 11.87 18.44
N LYS A 394 3.63 12.08 18.91
CA LYS A 394 2.63 12.91 18.24
C LYS A 394 2.55 14.29 18.91
N THR A 395 3.59 15.10 18.75
CA THR A 395 3.71 16.41 19.40
C THR A 395 2.63 17.40 18.97
N GLY A 396 2.11 17.25 17.74
CA GLY A 396 1.07 18.14 17.19
C GLY A 396 -0.33 17.96 17.74
N LYS A 397 -0.60 16.90 18.52
CA LYS A 397 -1.88 16.69 19.25
C LYS A 397 -3.15 16.90 18.42
N GLY A 398 -3.11 16.60 17.12
CA GLY A 398 -4.25 16.77 16.21
C GLY A 398 -4.55 18.21 15.79
N GLN A 399 -3.66 19.15 16.08
CA GLN A 399 -3.78 20.55 15.63
C GLN A 399 -3.80 20.62 14.10
N LEU A 400 -4.51 21.61 13.56
CA LEU A 400 -4.69 21.79 12.12
C LEU A 400 -3.57 22.68 11.55
N PHE A 401 -2.86 22.16 10.57
CA PHE A 401 -2.00 22.90 9.67
C PHE A 401 -2.75 23.16 8.37
N LEU A 402 -3.10 24.41 8.11
CA LEU A 402 -3.94 24.83 6.99
C LEU A 402 -3.05 25.46 5.90
N LEU A 403 -3.15 24.96 4.69
CA LEU A 403 -2.48 25.50 3.51
C LEU A 403 -3.46 26.40 2.75
N ASP A 404 -2.99 27.55 2.33
CA ASP A 404 -3.72 28.43 1.44
C ASP A 404 -3.84 27.82 0.03
N ASP A 405 -5.04 27.91 -0.52
CA ASP A 405 -5.39 27.55 -1.90
C ASP A 405 -6.31 28.62 -2.52
N TYR A 406 -6.44 29.75 -1.83
CA TYR A 406 -7.24 30.89 -2.31
C TYR A 406 -6.38 31.89 -3.05
N TYR A 407 -5.25 32.31 -2.48
CA TYR A 407 -4.31 33.23 -3.11
C TYR A 407 -3.36 32.52 -4.08
N ASN A 408 -3.10 31.23 -3.90
CA ASN A 408 -2.41 30.37 -4.83
C ASN A 408 -3.39 29.31 -5.34
N ALA A 409 -4.26 29.70 -6.28
CA ALA A 409 -5.30 28.82 -6.85
C ALA A 409 -4.94 28.31 -8.26
N GLU A 410 -3.65 28.14 -8.52
CA GLU A 410 -3.15 27.71 -9.83
C GLU A 410 -3.68 26.35 -10.26
N LYS A 411 -3.91 26.21 -11.55
CA LYS A 411 -4.43 24.99 -12.16
C LYS A 411 -3.60 24.61 -13.38
N LYS A 412 -3.50 23.31 -13.56
CA LYS A 412 -2.82 22.69 -14.69
C LYS A 412 -3.68 21.59 -15.30
N LYS A 413 -3.52 21.31 -16.56
CA LYS A 413 -4.15 20.15 -17.21
C LYS A 413 -3.19 18.98 -17.21
N ASP A 414 -3.71 17.81 -16.86
CA ASP A 414 -2.99 16.56 -17.00
C ASP A 414 -2.86 16.12 -18.47
N ILE A 415 -2.24 14.97 -18.70
CA ILE A 415 -2.06 14.41 -20.05
C ILE A 415 -3.38 14.06 -20.76
N LYS A 416 -4.48 13.91 -20.02
CA LYS A 416 -5.83 13.70 -20.58
C LYS A 416 -6.60 15.00 -20.77
N GLY A 417 -5.99 16.16 -20.45
CA GLY A 417 -6.61 17.46 -20.51
C GLY A 417 -7.52 17.77 -19.30
N ILE A 418 -7.47 16.97 -18.24
CA ILE A 418 -8.25 17.17 -17.03
C ILE A 418 -7.56 18.20 -16.15
N GLU A 419 -8.29 19.22 -15.75
CA GLU A 419 -7.80 20.28 -14.89
C GLU A 419 -7.67 19.80 -13.44
N TYR A 420 -6.54 20.14 -12.80
CA TYR A 420 -6.28 19.85 -11.40
C TYR A 420 -5.54 21.02 -10.73
N ALA A 421 -5.70 21.14 -9.39
CA ALA A 421 -4.96 22.11 -8.60
C ALA A 421 -3.46 21.75 -8.60
N TYR A 422 -2.64 22.75 -8.87
CA TYR A 422 -1.21 22.60 -9.11
C TYR A 422 -0.43 23.61 -8.27
N HIS A 423 0.86 23.39 -8.08
CA HIS A 423 1.81 24.23 -7.37
C HIS A 423 1.56 24.29 -5.85
N TYR A 424 2.50 23.74 -5.07
CA TYR A 424 2.47 23.71 -3.60
C TYR A 424 1.23 23.05 -2.97
N LYS A 425 0.70 21.95 -3.56
CA LYS A 425 -0.45 21.22 -3.02
C LYS A 425 -0.03 19.97 -2.24
N TRP A 426 -0.81 19.62 -1.18
CA TRP A 426 -0.53 18.44 -0.35
C TRP A 426 -0.39 17.11 -1.12
N PRO A 427 -1.21 16.79 -2.12
CA PRO A 427 -1.08 15.51 -2.83
C PRO A 427 0.00 15.52 -3.90
N GLU A 428 0.59 16.67 -4.21
CA GLU A 428 1.53 16.82 -5.31
C GLU A 428 2.90 16.26 -4.94
N MET A 429 3.40 15.31 -5.73
CA MET A 429 4.68 14.63 -5.53
C MET A 429 5.81 15.18 -6.41
N TYR A 430 5.50 16.04 -7.38
CA TYR A 430 6.49 16.72 -8.20
C TYR A 430 7.32 17.69 -7.34
N ASN A 431 8.47 18.18 -7.87
CA ASN A 431 9.46 18.97 -7.11
C ASN A 431 8.91 20.23 -6.44
N ASN A 432 7.81 20.77 -6.90
CA ASN A 432 7.11 21.91 -6.31
C ASN A 432 5.92 21.52 -5.42
N GLY A 433 5.71 20.23 -5.17
CA GLY A 433 4.61 19.75 -4.35
C GLY A 433 4.95 19.59 -2.87
N PHE A 434 3.94 19.54 -2.03
CA PHE A 434 4.08 19.44 -0.58
C PHE A 434 3.76 18.07 0.01
N SER A 435 3.78 16.99 -0.81
CA SER A 435 3.47 15.65 -0.32
C SER A 435 4.40 15.20 0.81
N PHE A 436 5.70 15.46 0.72
CA PHE A 436 6.65 15.15 1.80
C PHE A 436 6.45 16.02 3.03
N LEU A 437 6.23 17.34 2.85
CA LEU A 437 5.93 18.23 3.96
C LEU A 437 4.66 17.79 4.69
N GLY A 438 3.61 17.45 3.93
CA GLY A 438 2.36 16.92 4.48
C GLY A 438 2.58 15.62 5.28
N ASN A 439 3.46 14.73 4.79
CA ASN A 439 3.83 13.52 5.52
C ASN A 439 4.57 13.84 6.83
N VAL A 440 5.53 14.76 6.82
CA VAL A 440 6.24 15.21 8.03
C VAL A 440 5.25 15.80 9.05
N ILE A 441 4.34 16.67 8.61
CA ILE A 441 3.31 17.29 9.45
C ILE A 441 2.42 16.21 10.10
N THR A 442 1.88 15.30 9.29
CA THR A 442 0.96 14.26 9.78
C THR A 442 1.66 13.21 10.64
N SER A 443 2.90 12.84 10.35
CA SER A 443 3.68 11.93 11.18
C SER A 443 4.00 12.49 12.57
N ASN A 444 4.07 13.81 12.70
CA ASN A 444 4.18 14.51 13.99
C ASN A 444 2.84 14.75 14.68
N GLY A 445 1.75 14.22 14.14
CA GLY A 445 0.43 14.24 14.78
C GLY A 445 -0.41 15.50 14.53
N LEU A 446 -0.02 16.37 13.60
CA LEU A 446 -0.90 17.41 13.11
C LEU A 446 -1.84 16.85 12.03
N ARG A 447 -2.88 17.56 11.71
CA ARG A 447 -3.74 17.33 10.55
C ARG A 447 -3.42 18.36 9.48
N THR A 448 -3.41 17.97 8.23
CA THR A 448 -3.33 18.88 7.09
C THR A 448 -4.75 19.25 6.62
N GLY A 449 -4.91 20.46 6.15
CA GLY A 449 -6.12 20.96 5.52
C GLY A 449 -5.78 21.95 4.42
N THR A 450 -6.75 22.29 3.57
CA THR A 450 -6.61 23.27 2.49
C THR A 450 -7.74 24.28 2.63
N LEU A 451 -7.44 25.58 2.48
CA LEU A 451 -8.40 26.67 2.47
C LEU A 451 -8.50 27.24 1.06
N SER A 452 -9.62 26.97 0.39
CA SER A 452 -9.89 27.44 -0.99
C SER A 452 -10.87 28.64 -1.02
N GLU A 453 -11.18 29.21 0.16
CA GLU A 453 -12.02 30.38 0.33
C GLU A 453 -11.19 31.53 0.90
N ALA A 454 -11.65 32.77 0.73
CA ALA A 454 -11.00 33.95 1.31
C ALA A 454 -10.78 33.76 2.84
N PRO A 455 -9.56 33.98 3.35
CA PRO A 455 -9.26 33.80 4.77
C PRO A 455 -10.07 34.80 5.61
N THR A 456 -10.71 34.29 6.65
CA THR A 456 -11.50 35.05 7.62
C THR A 456 -11.21 34.56 9.03
N ALA A 457 -11.49 35.40 10.04
CA ALA A 457 -11.37 34.97 11.43
C ALA A 457 -12.18 33.71 11.74
N ASN A 458 -13.27 33.44 11.02
CA ASN A 458 -14.14 32.30 11.25
C ASN A 458 -13.55 31.01 10.68
N ASN A 459 -13.02 31.00 9.42
CA ASN A 459 -12.48 29.78 8.82
C ASN A 459 -11.04 29.46 9.28
N LEU A 460 -10.33 30.43 9.84
CA LEU A 460 -9.00 30.25 10.44
C LEU A 460 -9.02 29.90 11.93
N LYS A 461 -10.13 30.05 12.64
CA LYS A 461 -10.22 29.93 14.11
C LYS A 461 -9.70 28.62 14.71
N ASN A 462 -9.73 27.54 13.94
CA ASN A 462 -9.28 26.22 14.37
C ASN A 462 -7.89 25.84 13.81
N ALA A 463 -7.28 26.71 12.99
CA ALA A 463 -5.95 26.48 12.47
C ALA A 463 -4.90 26.86 13.52
N ALA A 464 -3.99 25.95 13.84
CA ALA A 464 -2.82 26.26 14.64
C ALA A 464 -1.73 26.95 13.79
N ILE A 465 -1.69 26.60 12.51
CA ILE A 465 -0.78 27.18 11.51
C ILE A 465 -1.59 27.41 10.23
N TYR A 466 -1.48 28.58 9.66
CA TYR A 466 -1.96 28.92 8.34
C TYR A 466 -0.76 29.32 7.48
N MET A 467 -0.54 28.60 6.39
CA MET A 467 0.61 28.79 5.50
C MET A 467 0.11 29.30 4.15
N ILE A 468 0.65 30.43 3.75
CA ILE A 468 0.47 31.02 2.42
C ILE A 468 1.81 30.86 1.70
N VAL A 469 1.80 30.35 0.48
CA VAL A 469 2.99 30.13 -0.33
C VAL A 469 2.70 30.64 -1.72
N ASP A 470 3.63 31.47 -2.23
CA ASP A 470 3.56 32.01 -3.59
C ASP A 470 2.20 32.68 -3.90
N ALA A 471 1.80 33.58 -2.99
CA ALA A 471 0.56 34.31 -3.16
C ALA A 471 0.64 35.23 -4.38
N ASP A 472 -0.31 35.10 -5.30
CA ASP A 472 -0.41 35.96 -6.47
C ASP A 472 -0.66 37.39 -6.04
N ASN A 473 0.13 38.34 -6.56
CA ASN A 473 -0.01 39.77 -6.29
C ASN A 473 -0.35 40.58 -7.55
N VAL A 474 -0.46 39.89 -8.69
CA VAL A 474 -0.87 40.48 -9.98
C VAL A 474 -1.87 39.56 -10.67
N ALA A 475 -2.75 40.12 -11.48
CA ALA A 475 -3.73 39.35 -12.24
C ALA A 475 -3.05 38.73 -13.49
N ASP A 476 -2.10 37.84 -13.25
CA ASP A 476 -1.50 37.05 -14.28
C ASP A 476 -2.19 35.69 -14.32
N ASN A 477 -2.75 35.29 -15.32
CA ASN A 477 -3.20 33.93 -15.51
C ASN A 477 -4.29 33.41 -14.52
N PRO A 478 -5.18 32.59 -14.88
CA PRO A 478 -6.59 32.49 -14.51
C PRO A 478 -6.92 32.46 -12.99
N THR A 479 -6.04 32.89 -12.15
CA THR A 479 -6.27 33.01 -10.71
C THR A 479 -6.71 34.41 -10.35
N PRO A 480 -7.99 34.63 -10.09
CA PRO A 480 -8.52 35.95 -9.86
C PRO A 480 -8.26 36.49 -8.44
N ASN A 481 -7.70 35.69 -7.55
CA ASN A 481 -7.55 36.01 -6.13
C ASN A 481 -6.09 36.34 -5.83
N TYR A 482 -5.74 37.59 -5.83
CA TYR A 482 -4.41 38.05 -5.47
C TYR A 482 -4.41 38.83 -4.17
N MET A 483 -3.29 38.79 -3.48
CA MET A 483 -3.08 39.48 -2.22
C MET A 483 -2.72 40.96 -2.50
N ASN A 484 -3.52 41.88 -2.00
CA ASN A 484 -3.19 43.30 -1.97
C ASN A 484 -2.22 43.57 -0.80
N GLU A 485 -1.36 44.59 -0.93
CA GLU A 485 -0.47 45.06 0.12
C GLU A 485 -1.21 45.45 1.42
#